data_9469333990626347efed93ab05bb43a7
#
_entry.id   9469333990626347efed93ab05bb43a7
#
_cell.length_a   1.000
_cell.length_b   1.000
_cell.length_c   1.000
_cell.angle_alpha   90.00
_cell.angle_beta   90.00
_cell.angle_gamma   90.00
#
_symmetry.space_group_name_H-M   'P 1'
#
loop_
_entity.id
_entity.type
_entity.pdbx_description
1 polymer ?
#
loop_
_entity_poly.entity_id
_entity_poly.type
_entity_poly.pdbx_seq_one_letter_code
_entity_poly.pdbx_strand_id
1 'polypeptide(L)'
;GLGRFTLHPNPEYASRLLREVEQAGVYRMPRTCKQRWFPDARVTTDLSYYVDRINFEDQVVSMEGWVAHPGRPSAPSQIHVIFQSKQSQHIFTTIPQQRADVSAAYPQEKWLDSGFRFQRRRWLLPAEDFQIGLLIYSAGRAEFVMTAHRLDMRGKGEGILANGQ
;
A
#
# COMPACT_ATOMS: atom_id res chain seq x y z
N GLY A 1 -19.37 7.41 -26.79
CA GLY A 1 -20.38 6.52 -26.22
C GLY A 1 -19.78 5.71 -25.11
N LEU A 2 -20.19 5.90 -23.88
CA LEU A 2 -19.91 5.00 -22.78
C LEU A 2 -20.51 3.64 -23.16
N GLY A 3 -19.65 2.72 -23.59
CA GLY A 3 -20.04 1.36 -23.86
C GLY A 3 -20.83 0.82 -22.67
N ARG A 4 -21.95 0.20 -22.95
CA ARG A 4 -22.75 -0.51 -21.94
C ARG A 4 -21.84 -1.52 -21.26
N PHE A 5 -21.32 -1.18 -20.11
CA PHE A 5 -20.82 -2.17 -19.18
C PHE A 5 -22.04 -2.98 -18.75
N THR A 6 -22.21 -4.13 -19.35
CA THR A 6 -23.18 -5.11 -18.87
C THR A 6 -22.80 -5.37 -17.42
N LEU A 7 -23.71 -5.02 -16.54
CA LEU A 7 -23.59 -5.26 -15.13
C LEU A 7 -23.30 -6.74 -14.90
N HIS A 8 -22.07 -7.04 -14.52
CA HIS A 8 -21.77 -8.39 -14.06
C HIS A 8 -22.66 -8.66 -12.85
N PRO A 9 -23.28 -9.82 -12.77
CA PRO A 9 -24.25 -10.12 -11.71
C PRO A 9 -23.68 -10.09 -10.29
N ASN A 10 -22.36 -10.01 -10.17
CA ASN A 10 -21.69 -9.86 -8.87
C ASN A 10 -21.10 -8.44 -8.74
N PRO A 11 -21.72 -7.57 -7.91
CA PRO A 11 -21.24 -6.21 -7.71
C PRO A 11 -19.84 -6.13 -7.07
N GLU A 12 -19.43 -7.13 -6.29
CA GLU A 12 -18.08 -7.18 -5.72
C GLU A 12 -17.03 -7.45 -6.79
N TYR A 13 -17.34 -8.31 -7.74
CA TYR A 13 -16.45 -8.57 -8.88
C TYR A 13 -16.31 -7.34 -9.77
N ALA A 14 -17.42 -6.66 -10.07
CA ALA A 14 -17.40 -5.42 -10.85
C ALA A 14 -16.59 -4.32 -10.15
N SER A 15 -16.75 -4.18 -8.83
CA SER A 15 -15.98 -3.23 -8.02
C SER A 15 -14.51 -3.58 -7.96
N ARG A 16 -14.17 -4.87 -7.93
CA ARG A 16 -12.78 -5.34 -7.98
C ARG A 16 -12.17 -5.09 -9.35
N LEU A 17 -12.89 -5.41 -10.42
CA LEU A 17 -12.44 -5.18 -11.80
C LEU A 17 -12.22 -3.69 -12.09
N LEU A 18 -13.15 -2.83 -11.65
CA LEU A 18 -12.99 -1.38 -11.77
C LEU A 18 -11.76 -0.88 -11.02
N ARG A 19 -11.50 -1.36 -9.81
CA ARG A 19 -10.28 -1.04 -9.07
C ARG A 19 -9.03 -1.53 -9.79
N GLU A 20 -9.05 -2.73 -10.35
CA GLU A 20 -7.93 -3.28 -11.13
C GLU A 20 -7.67 -2.47 -12.41
N VAL A 21 -8.71 -2.03 -13.10
CA VAL A 21 -8.63 -1.18 -14.30
C VAL A 21 -8.13 0.21 -13.95
N GLU A 22 -8.58 0.80 -12.87
CA GLU A 22 -8.07 2.06 -12.33
C GLU A 22 -6.59 1.95 -11.95
N GLN A 23 -6.20 0.85 -11.31
CA GLN A 23 -4.83 0.56 -10.89
C GLN A 23 -3.90 0.22 -12.07
N ALA A 24 -4.43 -0.32 -13.17
CA ALA A 24 -3.68 -0.61 -14.40
C ALA A 24 -3.30 0.66 -15.21
N GLY A 25 -3.69 1.84 -14.75
CA GLY A 25 -3.41 3.08 -15.47
C GLY A 25 -4.22 3.28 -16.74
N VAL A 26 -5.22 2.42 -17.02
CA VAL A 26 -6.20 2.63 -18.08
C VAL A 26 -7.10 3.82 -17.73
N TYR A 27 -7.24 4.08 -16.46
CA TYR A 27 -7.86 5.28 -15.90
C TYR A 27 -6.84 6.01 -15.04
N ARG A 28 -6.30 7.12 -15.52
CA ARG A 28 -5.45 7.97 -14.70
C ARG A 28 -6.33 8.68 -13.66
N MET A 29 -6.28 8.20 -12.45
CA MET A 29 -6.82 8.97 -11.33
C MET A 29 -6.11 10.32 -11.27
N PRO A 30 -6.83 11.42 -11.06
CA PRO A 30 -6.21 12.73 -10.85
C PRO A 30 -5.14 12.66 -9.76
N ARG A 31 -4.12 13.53 -9.84
CA ARG A 31 -3.01 13.63 -8.86
C ARG A 31 -3.48 13.75 -7.39
N THR A 32 -4.77 13.94 -7.20
CA THR A 32 -5.47 14.08 -5.92
C THR A 32 -6.12 12.78 -5.41
N CYS A 33 -5.76 11.62 -5.95
CA CYS A 33 -6.36 10.34 -5.55
C CYS A 33 -6.28 10.10 -4.05
N LYS A 34 -5.17 10.46 -3.43
CA LYS A 34 -4.96 10.43 -1.99
C LYS A 34 -5.98 11.29 -1.22
N GLN A 35 -6.23 12.51 -1.71
CA GLN A 35 -7.22 13.42 -1.12
C GLN A 35 -8.67 12.95 -1.33
N ARG A 36 -8.92 12.19 -2.40
CA ARG A 36 -10.25 11.64 -2.67
C ARG A 36 -10.60 10.45 -1.78
N TRP A 37 -9.66 9.55 -1.57
CA TRP A 37 -9.85 8.34 -0.76
C TRP A 37 -9.64 8.61 0.74
N PHE A 38 -8.69 9.49 1.04
CA PHE A 38 -8.32 9.85 2.40
C PHE A 38 -8.10 11.37 2.47
N PRO A 39 -9.20 12.18 2.38
CA PRO A 39 -9.10 13.64 2.33
C PRO A 39 -8.36 14.23 3.54
N ASP A 40 -8.45 13.56 4.68
CA ASP A 40 -7.81 13.96 5.94
C ASP A 40 -6.47 13.23 6.20
N ALA A 41 -5.89 12.57 5.17
CA ALA A 41 -4.63 11.88 5.33
C ALA A 41 -3.51 12.88 5.66
N ARG A 42 -2.82 12.63 6.77
CA ARG A 42 -1.73 13.46 7.26
C ARG A 42 -0.41 12.71 7.18
N VAL A 43 0.62 13.40 6.71
CA VAL A 43 1.99 12.91 6.88
C VAL A 43 2.30 12.92 8.37
N THR A 44 2.73 11.79 8.89
CA THR A 44 3.24 11.72 10.25
C THR A 44 4.62 11.07 10.26
N THR A 45 5.50 11.63 11.05
CA THR A 45 6.81 11.04 11.32
C THR A 45 6.78 10.08 12.52
N ASP A 46 5.62 10.00 13.17
CA ASP A 46 5.49 9.26 14.43
C ASP A 46 5.10 7.80 14.24
N LEU A 47 4.89 7.35 12.99
CA LEU A 47 4.64 5.94 12.72
C LEU A 47 5.91 5.12 12.88
N SER A 48 5.83 4.07 13.69
CA SER A 48 6.85 3.03 13.74
C SER A 48 6.55 1.99 12.67
N TYR A 49 7.55 1.60 11.93
CA TYR A 49 7.38 0.60 10.86
C TYR A 49 8.66 -0.16 10.59
N TYR A 50 8.49 -1.31 9.97
CA TYR A 50 9.58 -2.06 9.37
C TYR A 50 9.07 -2.84 8.16
N VAL A 51 9.84 -2.82 7.08
CA VAL A 51 9.57 -3.61 5.87
C VAL A 51 10.50 -4.82 5.92
N ASP A 52 9.92 -5.99 6.20
CA ASP A 52 10.70 -7.22 6.37
C ASP A 52 11.25 -7.69 5.02
N ARG A 53 10.44 -7.56 3.96
CA ARG A 53 10.79 -8.05 2.63
C ARG A 53 10.04 -7.29 1.55
N ILE A 54 10.78 -7.01 0.47
CA ILE A 54 10.22 -6.60 -0.81
C ILE A 54 10.80 -7.55 -1.86
N ASN A 55 9.94 -8.24 -2.59
CA ASN A 55 10.34 -9.13 -3.67
C ASN A 55 9.68 -8.70 -4.98
N PHE A 56 10.42 -8.92 -6.05
CA PHE A 56 9.91 -8.79 -7.40
C PHE A 56 10.31 -10.04 -8.19
N GLU A 57 9.41 -11.01 -8.25
CA GLU A 57 9.62 -12.30 -8.90
C GLU A 57 8.39 -12.64 -9.74
N ASP A 58 8.62 -13.30 -10.87
CA ASP A 58 7.56 -13.81 -11.76
C ASP A 58 6.49 -12.77 -12.13
N GLN A 59 6.90 -11.52 -12.35
CA GLN A 59 6.00 -10.40 -12.64
C GLN A 59 5.05 -10.06 -11.48
N VAL A 60 5.43 -10.40 -10.25
CA VAL A 60 4.69 -10.09 -9.04
C VAL A 60 5.55 -9.25 -8.11
N VAL A 61 5.00 -8.13 -7.67
CA VAL A 61 5.56 -7.34 -6.57
C VAL A 61 4.92 -7.81 -5.28
N SER A 62 5.72 -8.20 -4.32
CA SER A 62 5.26 -8.58 -2.99
C SER A 62 6.01 -7.82 -1.90
N MET A 63 5.32 -7.52 -0.83
CA MET A 63 5.88 -6.82 0.32
C MET A 63 5.26 -7.35 1.60
N GLU A 64 6.07 -7.48 2.64
CA GLU A 64 5.64 -7.84 3.98
C GLU A 64 6.30 -6.90 4.98
N GLY A 65 5.60 -6.62 6.06
CA GLY A 65 6.12 -5.76 7.11
C GLY A 65 5.08 -5.47 8.18
N TRP A 66 5.36 -4.45 8.95
CA TRP A 66 4.43 -3.94 9.95
C TRP A 66 4.51 -2.42 10.03
N VAL A 67 3.42 -1.82 10.48
CA VAL A 67 3.34 -0.39 10.77
C VAL A 67 2.36 -0.17 11.94
N ALA A 68 2.74 0.69 12.87
CA ALA A 68 1.94 0.98 14.05
C ALA A 68 2.11 2.43 14.50
N HIS A 69 1.14 2.93 15.22
CA HIS A 69 1.23 4.24 15.86
C HIS A 69 1.71 4.08 17.32
N PRO A 70 2.85 4.70 17.68
CA PRO A 70 3.29 4.71 19.07
C PRO A 70 2.24 5.26 20.04
N GLY A 71 2.09 4.59 21.19
CA GLY A 71 1.10 5.00 22.20
C GLY A 71 -0.36 4.65 21.87
N ARG A 72 -0.60 3.89 20.79
CA ARG A 72 -1.94 3.37 20.45
C ARG A 72 -1.88 1.87 20.18
N PRO A 73 -2.79 1.06 20.76
CA PRO A 73 -2.92 -0.34 20.37
C PRO A 73 -3.19 -0.44 18.88
N SER A 74 -2.58 -1.42 18.21
CA SER A 74 -3.01 -1.75 16.87
C SER A 74 -4.41 -2.36 16.94
N ALA A 75 -5.38 -1.70 16.35
CA ALA A 75 -6.66 -2.31 16.07
C ALA A 75 -6.56 -3.01 14.71
N PRO A 76 -7.48 -3.90 14.35
CA PRO A 76 -7.65 -4.36 12.98
C PRO A 76 -7.87 -3.14 12.08
N SER A 77 -6.78 -2.50 11.71
CA SER A 77 -6.75 -1.29 10.92
C SER A 77 -6.52 -1.63 9.48
N GLN A 78 -6.98 -0.79 8.60
CA GLN A 78 -6.65 -0.94 7.20
C GLN A 78 -5.28 -0.33 6.96
N ILE A 79 -4.33 -1.20 6.66
CA ILE A 79 -2.99 -0.79 6.22
C ILE A 79 -2.98 -0.77 4.70
N HIS A 80 -2.41 0.30 4.14
CA HIS A 80 -2.27 0.49 2.70
C HIS A 80 -0.81 0.72 2.37
N VAL A 81 -0.40 0.28 1.18
CA VAL A 81 0.90 0.61 0.61
C VAL A 81 0.72 1.73 -0.41
N ILE A 82 1.59 2.72 -0.35
CA ILE A 82 1.64 3.85 -1.27
C ILE A 82 2.83 3.67 -2.20
N PHE A 83 2.59 3.76 -3.51
CA PHE A 83 3.62 3.86 -4.53
C PHE A 83 3.59 5.28 -5.08
N GLN A 84 4.61 6.06 -4.75
CA GLN A 84 4.72 7.46 -5.16
C GLN A 84 5.88 7.64 -6.13
N SER A 85 5.57 8.06 -7.34
CA SER A 85 6.55 8.56 -8.32
C SER A 85 6.46 10.07 -8.48
N LYS A 86 7.27 10.63 -9.37
CA LYS A 86 7.14 12.04 -9.79
C LYS A 86 5.86 12.28 -10.59
N GLN A 87 5.32 11.26 -11.24
CA GLN A 87 4.23 11.36 -12.20
C GLN A 87 2.90 10.84 -11.65
N SER A 88 2.96 9.85 -10.77
CA SER A 88 1.77 9.14 -10.30
C SER A 88 1.84 8.74 -8.83
N GLN A 89 0.68 8.48 -8.26
CA GLN A 89 0.54 7.91 -6.92
C GLN A 89 -0.50 6.79 -6.99
N HIS A 90 -0.14 5.64 -6.45
CA HIS A 90 -1.01 4.48 -6.34
C HIS A 90 -1.10 4.04 -4.89
N ILE A 91 -2.30 3.77 -4.41
CA ILE A 91 -2.56 3.33 -3.05
C ILE A 91 -3.29 1.99 -3.14
N PHE A 92 -2.73 0.97 -2.50
CA PHE A 92 -3.27 -0.37 -2.50
C PHE A 92 -3.61 -0.82 -1.09
N THR A 93 -4.71 -1.53 -0.97
CA THR A 93 -5.03 -2.26 0.25
C THR A 93 -4.08 -3.43 0.45
N THR A 94 -3.86 -3.80 1.69
CA THR A 94 -3.05 -4.95 2.08
C THR A 94 -3.91 -6.02 2.76
N ILE A 95 -3.33 -7.18 2.94
CA ILE A 95 -3.90 -8.26 3.75
C ILE A 95 -3.36 -8.10 5.16
N PRO A 96 -4.21 -7.92 6.19
CA PRO A 96 -3.78 -7.83 7.57
C PRO A 96 -3.08 -9.11 8.04
N GLN A 97 -2.06 -8.94 8.87
CA GLN A 97 -1.34 -10.04 9.50
C GLN A 97 -1.10 -9.76 10.98
N GLN A 98 -1.21 -10.79 11.79
CA GLN A 98 -0.81 -10.71 13.18
C GLN A 98 0.70 -10.87 13.31
N ARG A 99 1.31 -10.05 14.17
CA ARG A 99 2.74 -9.98 14.42
C ARG A 99 3.03 -10.23 15.89
N ALA A 100 3.05 -11.49 16.27
CA ALA A 100 3.37 -11.90 17.62
C ALA A 100 4.82 -11.50 18.03
N ASP A 101 5.73 -11.50 17.08
CA ASP A 101 7.11 -11.05 17.23
C ASP A 101 7.19 -9.56 17.58
N VAL A 102 6.44 -8.71 16.87
CA VAL A 102 6.38 -7.27 17.13
C VAL A 102 5.70 -7.02 18.49
N SER A 103 4.60 -7.71 18.76
CA SER A 103 3.91 -7.61 20.05
C SER A 103 4.80 -8.02 21.23
N ALA A 104 5.64 -9.03 21.05
CA ALA A 104 6.62 -9.45 22.06
C ALA A 104 7.76 -8.44 22.23
N ALA A 105 8.22 -7.81 21.14
CA ALA A 105 9.27 -6.79 21.19
C ALA A 105 8.80 -5.47 21.81
N TYR A 106 7.51 -5.17 21.69
CA TYR A 106 6.88 -3.95 22.21
C TYR A 106 5.66 -4.26 23.08
N PRO A 107 5.83 -4.91 24.24
CA PRO A 107 4.71 -5.43 25.02
C PRO A 107 3.76 -4.36 25.59
N GLN A 108 4.24 -3.12 25.75
CA GLN A 108 3.41 -2.02 26.24
C GLN A 108 2.50 -1.45 25.15
N GLU A 109 2.87 -1.61 23.88
CA GLU A 109 2.20 -0.97 22.75
C GLU A 109 1.02 -1.77 22.20
N LYS A 110 0.95 -3.07 22.49
CA LYS A 110 -0.10 -3.98 22.00
C LYS A 110 -0.26 -3.97 20.48
N TRP A 111 0.84 -4.17 19.75
CA TRP A 111 0.90 -4.11 18.29
C TRP A 111 0.72 -5.46 17.58
N LEU A 112 -0.16 -6.31 18.08
CA LEU A 112 -0.40 -7.63 17.49
C LEU A 112 -0.92 -7.54 16.04
N ASP A 113 -1.84 -6.64 15.79
CA ASP A 113 -2.49 -6.49 14.48
C ASP A 113 -1.80 -5.44 13.57
N SER A 114 -0.48 -5.24 13.76
CA SER A 114 0.29 -4.25 13.02
C SER A 114 0.82 -4.72 11.67
N GLY A 115 0.75 -6.01 11.38
CA GLY A 115 1.36 -6.61 10.21
C GLY A 115 0.52 -6.47 8.94
N PHE A 116 1.22 -6.50 7.82
CA PHE A 116 0.60 -6.49 6.51
C PHE A 116 1.34 -7.37 5.51
N ARG A 117 0.59 -7.89 4.56
CA ARG A 117 1.10 -8.50 3.33
C ARG A 117 0.48 -7.79 2.14
N PHE A 118 1.33 -7.44 1.18
CA PHE A 118 0.96 -6.88 -0.12
C PHE A 118 1.45 -7.79 -1.24
N GLN A 119 0.61 -7.99 -2.25
CA GLN A 119 0.99 -8.72 -3.45
C GLN A 119 0.17 -8.22 -4.64
N ARG A 120 0.84 -7.81 -5.71
CA ARG A 120 0.19 -7.37 -6.95
C ARG A 120 1.02 -7.74 -8.16
N ARG A 121 0.36 -7.94 -9.29
CA ARG A 121 1.02 -8.14 -10.56
C ARG A 121 1.67 -6.85 -11.05
N ARG A 122 2.86 -6.97 -11.63
CA ARG A 122 3.66 -5.85 -12.12
C ARG A 122 2.88 -4.92 -13.07
N TRP A 123 2.08 -5.50 -13.96
CA TRP A 123 1.36 -4.72 -14.96
C TRP A 123 0.29 -3.77 -14.38
N LEU A 124 -0.02 -3.89 -13.10
CA LEU A 124 -0.89 -2.94 -12.36
C LEU A 124 -0.17 -1.64 -11.99
N LEU A 125 1.16 -1.62 -12.10
CA LEU A 125 1.97 -0.44 -11.84
C LEU A 125 2.62 0.04 -13.14
N PRO A 126 2.62 1.34 -13.42
CA PRO A 126 3.37 1.87 -14.55
C PRO A 126 4.88 1.64 -14.37
N ALA A 127 5.62 1.70 -15.50
CA ALA A 127 7.06 1.55 -15.52
C ALA A 127 7.75 2.83 -15.02
N GLU A 128 7.67 3.08 -13.72
CA GLU A 128 8.18 4.25 -13.03
C GLU A 128 9.06 3.85 -11.84
N ASP A 129 9.78 4.82 -11.31
CA ASP A 129 10.56 4.67 -10.08
C ASP A 129 9.72 5.19 -8.91
N PHE A 130 9.35 4.28 -8.02
CA PHE A 130 8.46 4.58 -6.90
C PHE A 130 9.21 4.63 -5.57
N GLN A 131 8.90 5.63 -4.77
CA GLN A 131 9.12 5.60 -3.33
C GLN A 131 7.93 4.90 -2.68
N ILE A 132 8.22 4.05 -1.70
CA ILE A 132 7.20 3.28 -0.98
C ILE A 132 6.78 4.05 0.26
N GLY A 133 5.48 4.13 0.47
CA GLY A 133 4.89 4.66 1.70
C GLY A 133 3.96 3.65 2.36
N LEU A 134 3.70 3.85 3.63
CA LEU A 134 2.76 3.07 4.42
C LEU A 134 1.70 4.01 4.99
N LEU A 135 0.44 3.62 4.91
CA LEU A 135 -0.69 4.38 5.41
C LEU A 135 -1.52 3.49 6.34
N ILE A 136 -1.87 4.04 7.49
CA ILE A 136 -2.83 3.44 8.41
C ILE A 136 -4.12 4.24 8.35
N TYR A 137 -5.22 3.56 8.11
CA TYR A 137 -6.55 4.12 8.25
C TYR A 137 -7.23 3.50 9.47
N SER A 138 -7.47 4.28 10.49
CA SER A 138 -8.08 3.84 11.74
C SER A 138 -8.92 4.95 12.35
N ALA A 139 -10.09 4.60 12.88
CA ALA A 139 -11.00 5.53 13.57
C ALA A 139 -11.29 6.82 12.76
N GLY A 140 -11.46 6.70 11.44
CA GLY A 140 -11.75 7.84 10.56
C GLY A 140 -10.54 8.73 10.26
N ARG A 141 -9.34 8.34 10.66
CA ARG A 141 -8.10 9.07 10.40
C ARG A 141 -7.17 8.26 9.50
N ALA A 142 -6.55 8.92 8.55
CA ALA A 142 -5.50 8.38 7.71
C ALA A 142 -4.18 9.06 8.06
N GLU A 143 -3.21 8.26 8.47
CA GLU A 143 -1.85 8.71 8.78
C GLU A 143 -0.89 7.92 7.92
N PHE A 144 0.14 8.55 7.38
CA PHE A 144 1.09 7.86 6.52
C PHE A 144 2.52 8.34 6.70
N VAL A 145 3.44 7.48 6.35
CA VAL A 145 4.87 7.75 6.32
C VAL A 145 5.45 7.30 4.98
N MET A 146 6.34 8.08 4.41
CA MET A 146 7.14 7.65 3.26
C MET A 146 8.40 6.96 3.78
N THR A 147 8.61 5.72 3.36
CA THR A 147 9.78 4.94 3.76
C THR A 147 11.00 5.31 2.92
N ALA A 148 12.18 4.83 3.32
CA ALA A 148 13.39 4.97 2.50
C ALA A 148 13.44 3.98 1.33
N HIS A 149 12.51 3.04 1.25
CA HIS A 149 12.48 2.01 0.21
C HIS A 149 12.02 2.58 -1.12
N ARG A 150 12.67 2.14 -2.18
CA ARG A 150 12.32 2.49 -3.55
C ARG A 150 12.18 1.22 -4.39
N LEU A 151 11.31 1.28 -5.38
CA LEU A 151 11.07 0.20 -6.33
C LEU A 151 11.12 0.77 -7.75
N ASP A 152 12.16 0.39 -8.49
CA ASP A 152 12.29 0.79 -9.90
C ASP A 152 11.60 -0.24 -10.80
N MET A 153 10.47 0.17 -11.37
CA MET A 153 9.66 -0.65 -12.28
C MET A 153 10.01 -0.43 -13.76
N ARG A 154 11.00 0.40 -14.08
CA ARG A 154 11.42 0.71 -15.46
C ARG A 154 12.27 -0.41 -16.06
N GLY A 155 13.03 -1.13 -15.23
CA GLY A 155 13.91 -2.21 -15.64
C GLY A 155 13.16 -3.51 -15.97
N LYS A 156 13.76 -4.34 -16.83
CA LYS A 156 13.29 -5.71 -17.06
C LYS A 156 13.77 -6.61 -15.90
N GLY A 157 13.04 -6.58 -14.79
CA GLY A 157 13.16 -7.65 -13.80
C GLY A 157 14.34 -7.60 -12.82
N GLU A 158 15.12 -6.53 -12.77
CA GLU A 158 16.15 -6.35 -11.76
C GLU A 158 16.03 -4.98 -11.12
N GLY A 159 15.69 -4.91 -9.86
CA GLY A 159 15.77 -3.61 -9.24
C GLY A 159 15.07 -3.44 -7.92
N ILE A 160 15.49 -4.16 -6.91
CA ILE A 160 15.27 -3.70 -5.54
C ILE A 160 16.50 -2.88 -5.16
N LEU A 161 16.39 -1.57 -5.22
CA LEU A 161 17.38 -0.70 -4.59
C LEU A 161 17.02 -0.59 -3.11
N ALA A 162 17.43 -1.57 -2.34
CA ALA A 162 17.46 -1.48 -0.90
C ALA A 162 18.73 -0.72 -0.50
N ASN A 163 18.63 0.57 -0.27
CA ASN A 163 19.64 1.32 0.44
C ASN A 163 18.96 2.20 1.48
N GLY A 164 18.98 1.73 2.68
CA GLY A 164 18.56 2.47 3.84
C GLY A 164 19.04 1.75 5.08
N GLN A 165 20.30 1.95 5.43
CA GLN A 165 20.74 1.84 6.82
C GLN A 165 20.35 3.09 7.58
#